data_1b274470f5aee9783c3a72c518089f38
#
_entry.id   1b274470f5aee9783c3a72c518089f38
#
_cell.length_a   1.000
_cell.length_b   1.000
_cell.length_c   1.000
_cell.angle_alpha   90.00
_cell.angle_beta   90.00
_cell.angle_gamma   90.00
#
_symmetry.space_group_name_H-M   'P 1'
#
loop_
_entity.id
_entity.type
_entity.pdbx_description
1 polymer ?
#
loop_
_entity_poly.entity_id
_entity_poly.type
_entity_poly.pdbx_seq_one_letter_code
_entity_poly.pdbx_strand_id
1 'polypeptide(L)'
;AGKDLKIGDKVVTCMIFGDDPEITMFDMNKQNVGASDVYGLLPDDDIHLNGWFSDYILIREGSTCFNVSDLDLKSRILIEPCAVLVHAVERAKTTGILRFNSRVVVQGCGPIGLICIAVLRTMGIENIVAVDGEKKRLDFAKKMGAETSVNFKDYKGIEALAEGVKEAFGGHLADFAFQCTGSPAAHSNIYKFIRNGGGLCELGFFIN
;
A
#
# COMPACT_ATOMS: atom_id res chain seq x y z
N ALA A 1 -16.13 19.33 -3.95
CA ALA A 1 -16.67 18.12 -3.35
C ALA A 1 -17.43 18.51 -2.07
N GLY A 2 -18.50 17.78 -1.75
CA GLY A 2 -19.28 18.03 -0.52
C GLY A 2 -20.57 18.87 -0.69
N LYS A 3 -20.82 19.46 -1.84
CA LYS A 3 -22.05 20.23 -2.07
C LYS A 3 -23.34 19.39 -2.06
N ASP A 4 -23.21 18.07 -2.24
CA ASP A 4 -24.35 17.14 -2.27
C ASP A 4 -24.44 16.23 -1.02
N LEU A 5 -23.64 16.49 0.01
CA LEU A 5 -23.68 15.72 1.25
C LEU A 5 -24.85 16.13 2.12
N LYS A 6 -25.49 15.16 2.78
CA LYS A 6 -26.64 15.34 3.67
C LYS A 6 -26.29 14.82 5.06
N ILE A 7 -26.99 15.35 6.06
CA ILE A 7 -26.89 14.84 7.43
C ILE A 7 -27.28 13.36 7.44
N GLY A 8 -26.40 12.54 8.01
CA GLY A 8 -26.55 11.08 8.06
C GLY A 8 -25.76 10.32 7.00
N ASP A 9 -25.23 10.98 5.99
CA ASP A 9 -24.36 10.37 5.01
C ASP A 9 -23.08 9.80 5.66
N LYS A 10 -22.64 8.68 5.15
CA LYS A 10 -21.33 8.10 5.49
C LYS A 10 -20.30 8.63 4.52
N VAL A 11 -19.25 9.21 5.06
CA VAL A 11 -18.23 9.85 4.23
C VAL A 11 -16.85 9.32 4.50
N VAL A 12 -15.98 9.39 3.51
CA VAL A 12 -14.53 9.31 3.64
C VAL A 12 -13.94 10.60 3.11
N THR A 13 -12.97 11.13 3.84
CA THR A 13 -12.29 12.37 3.48
C THR A 13 -10.86 12.07 3.09
N CYS A 14 -10.33 12.81 2.12
CA CYS A 14 -8.91 12.77 1.88
C CYS A 14 -8.16 13.41 3.04
N MET A 15 -7.10 12.74 3.47
CA MET A 15 -6.27 13.25 4.54
C MET A 15 -5.31 14.38 4.10
N ILE A 16 -5.06 14.52 2.81
CA ILE A 16 -4.18 15.55 2.27
C ILE A 16 -5.02 16.78 1.90
N PHE A 17 -4.62 17.92 2.40
CA PHE A 17 -5.18 19.22 2.09
C PHE A 17 -4.13 20.05 1.34
N GLY A 18 -4.43 20.44 0.13
CA GLY A 18 -3.54 21.25 -0.71
C GLY A 18 -4.06 22.68 -0.84
N ASP A 19 -3.16 23.66 -0.81
CA ASP A 19 -3.50 25.09 -0.99
C ASP A 19 -3.70 25.45 -2.46
N ASP A 20 -3.19 24.65 -3.38
CA ASP A 20 -3.32 24.91 -4.82
C ASP A 20 -4.58 24.22 -5.37
N PRO A 21 -5.62 24.97 -5.75
CA PRO A 21 -6.85 24.41 -6.30
C PRO A 21 -6.65 23.71 -7.66
N GLU A 22 -5.54 23.95 -8.34
CA GLU A 22 -5.20 23.26 -9.60
C GLU A 22 -4.55 21.91 -9.38
N ILE A 23 -4.01 21.65 -8.16
CA ILE A 23 -3.49 20.35 -7.79
C ILE A 23 -4.64 19.48 -7.29
N THR A 24 -5.10 18.60 -8.15
CA THR A 24 -6.14 17.63 -7.75
C THR A 24 -5.49 16.40 -7.14
N MET A 25 -6.20 15.80 -6.21
CA MET A 25 -5.83 14.50 -5.63
C MET A 25 -5.61 13.39 -6.66
N PHE A 26 -6.20 13.52 -7.83
CA PHE A 26 -6.12 12.54 -8.89
C PHE A 26 -4.93 12.74 -9.82
N ASP A 27 -4.20 13.84 -9.69
CA ASP A 27 -2.95 14.05 -10.40
C ASP A 27 -1.81 13.35 -9.67
N MET A 28 -1.56 12.12 -10.02
CA MET A 28 -0.55 11.26 -9.39
C MET A 28 0.87 11.84 -9.44
N ASN A 29 1.16 12.69 -10.42
CA ASN A 29 2.49 13.32 -10.54
C ASN A 29 2.65 14.48 -9.56
N LYS A 30 1.56 15.04 -9.07
CA LYS A 30 1.52 16.22 -8.20
C LYS A 30 1.00 15.93 -6.80
N GLN A 31 0.68 14.71 -6.46
CA GLN A 31 -0.06 14.32 -5.27
C GLN A 31 0.58 14.75 -3.95
N ASN A 32 1.90 14.96 -3.92
CA ASN A 32 2.63 15.45 -2.76
C ASN A 32 3.24 16.84 -2.98
N VAL A 33 2.89 17.50 -4.09
CA VAL A 33 3.39 18.84 -4.41
C VAL A 33 2.32 19.85 -4.01
N GLY A 34 2.68 20.83 -3.19
CA GLY A 34 1.78 21.85 -2.72
C GLY A 34 0.80 21.41 -1.63
N ALA A 35 0.94 20.20 -1.08
CA ALA A 35 0.21 19.84 0.14
C ALA A 35 0.76 20.66 1.30
N SER A 36 -0.01 21.61 1.79
CA SER A 36 0.39 22.47 2.90
C SER A 36 0.11 21.84 4.25
N ASP A 37 -0.82 20.86 4.29
CA ASP A 37 -1.23 20.25 5.55
C ASP A 37 -1.78 18.83 5.33
N VAL A 38 -1.68 18.00 6.36
CA VAL A 38 -2.18 16.63 6.37
C VAL A 38 -2.89 16.38 7.69
N TYR A 39 -4.15 15.99 7.64
CA TYR A 39 -4.92 15.66 8.83
C TYR A 39 -4.17 14.62 9.69
N GLY A 40 -3.84 15.03 10.93
CA GLY A 40 -3.30 14.15 11.96
C GLY A 40 -1.82 13.75 11.84
N LEU A 41 -1.05 14.32 10.90
CA LEU A 41 0.39 14.06 10.79
C LEU A 41 1.27 15.19 11.38
N LEU A 42 0.70 16.35 11.61
CA LEU A 42 1.39 17.49 12.21
C LEU A 42 0.90 17.68 13.66
N PRO A 43 1.56 18.53 14.46
CA PRO A 43 1.15 18.78 15.85
C PRO A 43 -0.32 19.15 15.95
N ASP A 44 -0.96 18.70 17.02
CA ASP A 44 -2.33 19.08 17.37
C ASP A 44 -2.32 20.46 18.03
N ASP A 45 -2.50 21.50 17.23
CA ASP A 45 -2.47 22.89 17.62
C ASP A 45 -3.56 23.68 16.86
N ASP A 46 -3.60 25.00 17.06
CA ASP A 46 -4.62 25.88 16.45
C ASP A 46 -4.37 26.14 14.94
N ILE A 47 -3.24 25.70 14.41
CA ILE A 47 -2.80 25.98 13.03
C ILE A 47 -3.02 24.76 12.12
N HIS A 48 -2.63 23.58 12.60
CA HIS A 48 -2.63 22.35 11.80
C HIS A 48 -3.97 21.61 11.88
N LEU A 49 -4.16 20.67 10.98
CA LEU A 49 -5.36 19.84 10.90
C LEU A 49 -5.28 18.69 11.90
N ASN A 50 -6.26 18.61 12.80
CA ASN A 50 -6.33 17.58 13.83
C ASN A 50 -6.56 16.19 13.21
N GLY A 51 -6.09 15.15 13.92
CA GLY A 51 -6.34 13.77 13.56
C GLY A 51 -7.79 13.36 13.77
N TRP A 52 -8.15 12.20 13.19
CA TRP A 52 -9.54 11.73 13.18
C TRP A 52 -9.83 10.64 14.21
N PHE A 53 -8.92 10.41 15.14
CA PHE A 53 -9.14 9.47 16.24
C PHE A 53 -9.94 10.14 17.35
N SER A 54 -11.18 10.53 17.04
CA SER A 54 -12.08 11.32 17.89
C SER A 54 -13.54 11.04 17.57
N ASP A 55 -14.46 11.46 18.45
CA ASP A 55 -15.91 11.33 18.25
C ASP A 55 -16.45 12.30 17.19
N TYR A 56 -15.80 13.46 17.04
CA TYR A 56 -16.14 14.50 16.09
C TYR A 56 -14.88 15.06 15.45
N ILE A 57 -14.95 15.35 14.18
CA ILE A 57 -13.87 15.99 13.43
C ILE A 57 -14.42 17.20 12.68
N LEU A 58 -13.60 18.25 12.63
CA LEU A 58 -13.87 19.39 11.76
C LEU A 58 -13.19 19.17 10.42
N ILE A 59 -13.98 19.11 9.36
CA ILE A 59 -13.47 19.07 8.00
C ILE A 59 -13.37 20.50 7.49
N ARG A 60 -12.15 20.92 7.16
CA ARG A 60 -11.87 22.27 6.64
C ARG A 60 -12.54 22.45 5.27
N GLU A 61 -13.00 23.67 5.01
CA GLU A 61 -13.53 24.05 3.69
C GLU A 61 -12.47 23.78 2.60
N GLY A 62 -12.89 23.23 1.47
CA GLY A 62 -11.99 22.83 0.40
C GLY A 62 -11.50 21.37 0.48
N SER A 63 -11.67 20.69 1.61
CA SER A 63 -11.33 19.27 1.72
C SER A 63 -12.20 18.41 0.80
N THR A 64 -11.57 17.39 0.22
CA THR A 64 -12.29 16.44 -0.64
C THR A 64 -12.95 15.36 0.21
N CYS A 65 -14.26 15.26 0.13
CA CYS A 65 -15.07 14.24 0.79
C CYS A 65 -15.87 13.43 -0.23
N PHE A 66 -15.94 12.12 -0.02
CA PHE A 66 -16.72 11.20 -0.85
C PHE A 66 -17.85 10.61 -0.02
N ASN A 67 -19.06 10.59 -0.59
CA ASN A 67 -20.18 9.84 -0.02
C ASN A 67 -19.96 8.33 -0.28
N VAL A 68 -19.93 7.55 0.79
CA VAL A 68 -19.72 6.09 0.75
C VAL A 68 -20.85 5.34 1.45
N SER A 69 -22.04 5.96 1.50
CA SER A 69 -23.21 5.40 2.19
C SER A 69 -23.65 4.05 1.62
N ASP A 70 -23.44 3.83 0.33
CA ASP A 70 -23.79 2.59 -0.38
C ASP A 70 -22.86 1.41 -0.07
N LEU A 71 -21.70 1.67 0.56
CA LEU A 71 -20.76 0.63 0.94
C LEU A 71 -21.08 0.10 2.34
N ASP A 72 -20.90 -1.21 2.54
CA ASP A 72 -20.97 -1.82 3.87
C ASP A 72 -19.76 -1.37 4.76
N LEU A 73 -19.89 -1.59 6.08
CA LEU A 73 -18.87 -1.15 7.02
C LEU A 73 -17.48 -1.75 6.76
N LYS A 74 -17.41 -3.01 6.34
CA LYS A 74 -16.12 -3.69 6.09
C LYS A 74 -15.44 -3.10 4.87
N SER A 75 -16.20 -2.82 3.82
CA SER A 75 -15.69 -2.14 2.62
C SER A 75 -15.21 -0.73 2.94
N ARG A 76 -15.97 0.02 3.76
CA ARG A 76 -15.58 1.39 4.15
C ARG A 76 -14.26 1.44 4.92
N ILE A 77 -14.02 0.51 5.83
CA ILE A 77 -12.75 0.43 6.60
C ILE A 77 -11.53 0.20 5.68
N LEU A 78 -11.73 -0.46 4.55
CA LEU A 78 -10.65 -0.78 3.62
C LEU A 78 -10.32 0.35 2.63
N ILE A 79 -11.14 1.41 2.54
CA ILE A 79 -10.97 2.46 1.52
C ILE A 79 -9.59 3.12 1.64
N GLU A 80 -9.22 3.57 2.83
CA GLU A 80 -7.93 4.26 3.04
C GLU A 80 -6.74 3.36 2.73
N PRO A 81 -6.59 2.16 3.34
CA PRO A 81 -5.46 1.30 3.00
C PRO A 81 -5.47 0.83 1.55
N CYS A 82 -6.63 0.65 0.91
CA CYS A 82 -6.70 0.38 -0.53
C CYS A 82 -6.19 1.57 -1.34
N ALA A 83 -6.52 2.80 -0.97
CA ALA A 83 -6.04 4.00 -1.65
C ALA A 83 -4.51 4.10 -1.62
N VAL A 84 -3.87 3.78 -0.47
CA VAL A 84 -2.41 3.69 -0.35
C VAL A 84 -1.84 2.70 -1.36
N LEU A 85 -2.44 1.50 -1.46
CA LEU A 85 -1.92 0.46 -2.35
C LEU A 85 -2.18 0.76 -3.83
N VAL A 86 -3.33 1.31 -4.17
CA VAL A 86 -3.61 1.75 -5.55
C VAL A 86 -2.58 2.80 -5.98
N HIS A 87 -2.32 3.81 -5.12
CA HIS A 87 -1.29 4.81 -5.38
C HIS A 87 0.10 4.20 -5.55
N ALA A 88 0.49 3.30 -4.65
CA ALA A 88 1.78 2.62 -4.71
C ALA A 88 1.96 1.83 -6.03
N VAL A 89 0.94 1.09 -6.43
CA VAL A 89 0.98 0.30 -7.68
C VAL A 89 0.99 1.20 -8.91
N GLU A 90 0.19 2.27 -8.92
CA GLU A 90 0.23 3.25 -10.02
C GLU A 90 1.62 3.91 -10.13
N ARG A 91 2.24 4.30 -9.02
CA ARG A 91 3.62 4.79 -9.00
C ARG A 91 4.61 3.76 -9.51
N ALA A 92 4.46 2.49 -9.10
CA ALA A 92 5.30 1.40 -9.58
C ALA A 92 5.18 1.20 -11.11
N LYS A 93 3.97 1.34 -11.67
CA LYS A 93 3.73 1.26 -13.12
C LYS A 93 4.42 2.36 -13.91
N THR A 94 4.54 3.57 -13.36
CA THR A 94 5.23 4.68 -14.05
C THR A 94 6.71 4.42 -14.30
N THR A 95 7.32 3.47 -13.57
CA THR A 95 8.70 3.04 -13.82
C THR A 95 8.87 2.27 -15.13
N GLY A 96 7.79 1.75 -15.71
CA GLY A 96 7.82 0.85 -16.85
C GLY A 96 8.33 -0.56 -16.54
N ILE A 97 8.73 -0.83 -15.28
CA ILE A 97 9.25 -2.14 -14.83
C ILE A 97 8.08 -3.06 -14.43
N LEU A 98 7.12 -2.52 -13.66
CA LEU A 98 5.94 -3.28 -13.25
C LEU A 98 4.95 -3.41 -14.42
N ARG A 99 4.72 -4.63 -14.87
CA ARG A 99 3.82 -4.98 -15.98
C ARG A 99 2.93 -6.15 -15.57
N PHE A 100 1.87 -6.44 -16.34
CA PHE A 100 0.94 -7.53 -16.05
C PHE A 100 1.61 -8.92 -15.95
N ASN A 101 2.70 -9.14 -16.67
CA ASN A 101 3.46 -10.41 -16.66
C ASN A 101 4.69 -10.40 -15.74
N SER A 102 4.85 -9.38 -14.89
CA SER A 102 5.97 -9.28 -13.97
C SER A 102 5.88 -10.32 -12.85
N ARG A 103 7.03 -10.84 -12.47
CA ARG A 103 7.22 -11.60 -11.23
C ARG A 103 7.32 -10.60 -10.08
N VAL A 104 6.37 -10.68 -9.15
CA VAL A 104 6.28 -9.72 -8.06
C VAL A 104 6.42 -10.41 -6.71
N VAL A 105 7.37 -9.97 -5.90
CA VAL A 105 7.45 -10.39 -4.51
C VAL A 105 6.76 -9.36 -3.61
N VAL A 106 5.90 -9.84 -2.72
CA VAL A 106 5.31 -9.03 -1.64
C VAL A 106 5.86 -9.53 -0.31
N GLN A 107 6.72 -8.72 0.30
CA GLN A 107 7.35 -9.03 1.59
C GLN A 107 6.56 -8.40 2.74
N GLY A 108 6.05 -9.26 3.62
CA GLY A 108 5.12 -8.91 4.68
C GLY A 108 3.65 -9.10 4.25
N CYS A 109 2.97 -10.04 4.91
CA CYS A 109 1.57 -10.37 4.68
C CYS A 109 0.68 -9.88 5.84
N GLY A 110 0.98 -8.68 6.37
CA GLY A 110 0.09 -7.91 7.22
C GLY A 110 -1.06 -7.30 6.39
N PRO A 111 -1.90 -6.43 6.99
CA PRO A 111 -3.02 -5.82 6.27
C PRO A 111 -2.60 -5.17 4.96
N ILE A 112 -1.53 -4.38 4.95
CA ILE A 112 -1.00 -3.69 3.77
C ILE A 112 -0.57 -4.70 2.69
N GLY A 113 0.24 -5.71 3.05
CA GLY A 113 0.69 -6.70 2.08
C GLY A 113 -0.43 -7.56 1.50
N LEU A 114 -1.44 -7.92 2.31
CA LEU A 114 -2.60 -8.66 1.82
C LEU A 114 -3.44 -7.83 0.83
N ILE A 115 -3.65 -6.55 1.11
CA ILE A 115 -4.34 -5.64 0.19
C ILE A 115 -3.48 -5.43 -1.07
N CYS A 116 -2.15 -5.28 -0.94
CA CYS A 116 -1.24 -5.20 -2.07
C CYS A 116 -1.42 -6.37 -3.04
N ILE A 117 -1.42 -7.60 -2.53
CA ILE A 117 -1.64 -8.81 -3.32
C ILE A 117 -2.99 -8.75 -4.05
N ALA A 118 -4.07 -8.37 -3.34
CA ALA A 118 -5.38 -8.26 -3.94
C ALA A 118 -5.44 -7.19 -5.05
N VAL A 119 -4.86 -6.01 -4.83
CA VAL A 119 -4.79 -4.94 -5.83
C VAL A 119 -3.98 -5.40 -7.06
N LEU A 120 -2.82 -6.02 -6.87
CA LEU A 120 -2.02 -6.56 -7.97
C LEU A 120 -2.80 -7.60 -8.79
N ARG A 121 -3.56 -8.48 -8.14
CA ARG A 121 -4.42 -9.46 -8.82
C ARG A 121 -5.54 -8.80 -9.63
N THR A 122 -6.20 -7.79 -9.11
CA THR A 122 -7.24 -7.06 -9.86
C THR A 122 -6.68 -6.34 -11.08
N MET A 123 -5.37 -6.03 -11.09
CA MET A 123 -4.66 -5.45 -12.22
C MET A 123 -4.11 -6.48 -13.22
N GLY A 124 -4.41 -7.76 -13.01
CA GLY A 124 -4.01 -8.85 -13.90
C GLY A 124 -2.59 -9.39 -13.66
N ILE A 125 -1.92 -8.98 -12.58
CA ILE A 125 -0.61 -9.55 -12.20
C ILE A 125 -0.86 -10.87 -11.48
N GLU A 126 -0.41 -11.96 -12.05
CA GLU A 126 -0.66 -13.31 -11.52
C GLU A 126 0.52 -13.90 -10.77
N ASN A 127 1.72 -13.65 -11.25
CA ASN A 127 2.95 -14.25 -10.72
C ASN A 127 3.43 -13.53 -9.46
N ILE A 128 2.75 -13.78 -8.35
CA ILE A 128 2.98 -13.13 -7.05
C ILE A 128 3.48 -14.15 -6.04
N VAL A 129 4.68 -13.91 -5.47
CA VAL A 129 5.22 -14.66 -4.34
C VAL A 129 5.09 -13.81 -3.07
N ALA A 130 4.40 -14.35 -2.07
CA ALA A 130 4.24 -13.73 -0.76
C ALA A 130 5.29 -14.25 0.23
N VAL A 131 5.95 -13.35 0.96
CA VAL A 131 6.98 -13.70 1.95
C VAL A 131 6.55 -13.19 3.33
N ASP A 132 6.42 -14.09 4.31
CA ASP A 132 6.11 -13.75 5.72
C ASP A 132 6.65 -14.87 6.64
N GLY A 133 6.66 -14.66 7.95
CA GLY A 133 7.03 -15.68 8.94
C GLY A 133 5.83 -16.34 9.63
N GLU A 134 4.60 -15.88 9.35
CA GLU A 134 3.40 -16.39 9.99
C GLU A 134 2.54 -17.19 9.01
N LYS A 135 2.47 -18.50 9.24
CA LYS A 135 1.72 -19.43 8.36
C LYS A 135 0.30 -18.94 8.07
N LYS A 136 -0.41 -18.46 9.09
CA LYS A 136 -1.78 -17.96 8.93
C LYS A 136 -1.86 -16.79 7.95
N ARG A 137 -0.88 -15.88 7.96
CA ARG A 137 -0.81 -14.74 7.04
C ARG A 137 -0.50 -15.21 5.61
N LEU A 138 0.39 -16.19 5.45
CA LEU A 138 0.69 -16.80 4.17
C LEU A 138 -0.51 -17.53 3.57
N ASP A 139 -1.30 -18.23 4.40
CA ASP A 139 -2.55 -18.86 3.97
C ASP A 139 -3.57 -17.81 3.49
N PHE A 140 -3.64 -16.65 4.14
CA PHE A 140 -4.45 -15.52 3.67
C PHE A 140 -3.90 -14.89 2.39
N ALA A 141 -2.58 -14.75 2.26
CA ALA A 141 -1.96 -14.23 1.05
C ALA A 141 -2.33 -15.06 -0.20
N LYS A 142 -2.37 -16.39 -0.07
CA LYS A 142 -2.86 -17.27 -1.13
C LYS A 142 -4.34 -17.04 -1.46
N LYS A 143 -5.18 -16.83 -0.44
CA LYS A 143 -6.61 -16.51 -0.67
C LYS A 143 -6.80 -15.15 -1.35
N MET A 144 -5.89 -14.19 -1.12
CA MET A 144 -5.89 -12.89 -1.79
C MET A 144 -5.33 -12.94 -3.20
N GLY A 145 -4.71 -14.06 -3.59
CA GLY A 145 -4.26 -14.28 -4.96
C GLY A 145 -2.76 -14.42 -5.15
N ALA A 146 -1.98 -14.57 -4.09
CA ALA A 146 -0.59 -14.97 -4.24
C ALA A 146 -0.52 -16.40 -4.82
N GLU A 147 0.26 -16.58 -5.88
CA GLU A 147 0.45 -17.89 -6.51
C GLU A 147 1.22 -18.84 -5.59
N THR A 148 2.25 -18.30 -4.97
CA THR A 148 3.13 -19.05 -4.06
C THR A 148 3.42 -18.24 -2.81
N SER A 149 3.78 -18.93 -1.72
CA SER A 149 4.19 -18.30 -0.48
C SER A 149 5.45 -18.93 0.08
N VAL A 150 6.32 -18.11 0.64
CA VAL A 150 7.60 -18.51 1.24
C VAL A 150 7.59 -18.08 2.71
N ASN A 151 7.78 -19.03 3.62
CA ASN A 151 7.95 -18.74 5.03
C ASN A 151 9.44 -18.51 5.31
N PHE A 152 9.83 -17.28 5.65
CA PHE A 152 11.24 -16.98 5.89
C PHE A 152 11.83 -17.74 7.08
N LYS A 153 11.02 -18.25 8.01
CA LYS A 153 11.47 -19.05 9.17
C LYS A 153 11.99 -20.44 8.77
N ASP A 154 11.64 -20.91 7.57
CA ASP A 154 12.08 -22.23 7.08
C ASP A 154 13.50 -22.18 6.50
N TYR A 155 14.12 -20.98 6.41
CA TYR A 155 15.43 -20.78 5.80
C TYR A 155 16.49 -20.30 6.81
N LYS A 156 17.69 -20.82 6.70
CA LYS A 156 18.83 -20.39 7.51
C LYS A 156 19.60 -19.27 6.82
N GLY A 157 19.26 -18.04 7.15
CA GLY A 157 19.93 -16.84 6.60
C GLY A 157 19.34 -16.37 5.28
N ILE A 158 19.81 -15.19 4.87
CA ILE A 158 19.22 -14.47 3.73
C ILE A 158 19.52 -15.13 2.38
N GLU A 159 20.68 -15.74 2.22
CA GLU A 159 21.03 -16.36 0.95
C GLU A 159 20.16 -17.58 0.65
N ALA A 160 19.89 -18.41 1.68
CA ALA A 160 18.97 -19.53 1.54
C ALA A 160 17.52 -19.06 1.29
N LEU A 161 17.08 -18.00 1.96
CA LEU A 161 15.76 -17.41 1.72
C LEU A 161 15.65 -16.84 0.30
N ALA A 162 16.69 -16.15 -0.18
CA ALA A 162 16.71 -15.61 -1.53
C ALA A 162 16.62 -16.70 -2.60
N GLU A 163 17.31 -17.82 -2.40
CA GLU A 163 17.19 -18.97 -3.30
C GLU A 163 15.79 -19.57 -3.23
N GLY A 164 15.17 -19.71 -2.05
CA GLY A 164 13.79 -20.18 -1.91
C GLY A 164 12.76 -19.27 -2.61
N VAL A 165 12.95 -17.95 -2.57
CA VAL A 165 12.11 -17.00 -3.33
C VAL A 165 12.33 -17.16 -4.82
N LYS A 166 13.57 -17.34 -5.26
CA LYS A 166 13.93 -17.56 -6.65
C LYS A 166 13.37 -18.89 -7.19
N GLU A 167 13.42 -19.96 -6.39
CA GLU A 167 12.78 -21.24 -6.72
C GLU A 167 11.27 -21.10 -6.89
N ALA A 168 10.62 -20.31 -6.03
CA ALA A 168 9.19 -20.01 -6.12
C ALA A 168 8.82 -19.30 -7.44
N PHE A 169 9.76 -18.63 -8.10
CA PHE A 169 9.64 -18.05 -9.45
C PHE A 169 10.24 -18.95 -10.56
N GLY A 170 10.38 -20.24 -10.33
CA GLY A 170 10.92 -21.16 -11.33
C GLY A 170 12.40 -20.92 -11.67
N GLY A 171 13.20 -20.49 -10.72
CA GLY A 171 14.64 -20.22 -10.87
C GLY A 171 14.98 -18.79 -11.31
N HIS A 172 14.02 -17.87 -11.24
CA HIS A 172 14.21 -16.46 -11.59
C HIS A 172 14.06 -15.53 -10.40
N LEU A 173 14.71 -14.37 -10.42
CA LEU A 173 14.47 -13.30 -9.47
C LEU A 173 13.23 -12.48 -9.84
N ALA A 174 12.67 -11.76 -8.88
CA ALA A 174 11.53 -10.90 -9.10
C ALA A 174 11.88 -9.71 -10.02
N ASP A 175 10.92 -9.29 -10.82
CA ASP A 175 11.01 -8.06 -11.60
C ASP A 175 10.71 -6.85 -10.75
N PHE A 176 9.81 -7.01 -9.77
CA PHE A 176 9.39 -5.94 -8.87
C PHE A 176 9.12 -6.48 -7.45
N ALA A 177 9.36 -5.64 -6.44
CA ALA A 177 9.09 -5.97 -5.06
C ALA A 177 8.26 -4.88 -4.37
N PHE A 178 7.33 -5.31 -3.50
CA PHE A 178 6.64 -4.45 -2.55
C PHE A 178 7.06 -4.83 -1.14
N GLN A 179 7.68 -3.90 -0.43
CA GLN A 179 8.08 -4.06 0.96
C GLN A 179 6.97 -3.51 1.86
N CYS A 180 6.29 -4.40 2.59
CA CYS A 180 5.11 -4.09 3.39
C CYS A 180 5.32 -4.38 4.88
N THR A 181 6.57 -4.35 5.36
CA THR A 181 6.91 -4.56 6.79
C THR A 181 7.55 -3.32 7.39
N GLY A 182 7.43 -3.16 8.71
CA GLY A 182 8.21 -2.17 9.46
C GLY A 182 9.58 -2.70 9.95
N SER A 183 10.12 -3.76 9.34
CA SER A 183 11.38 -4.38 9.78
C SER A 183 12.57 -3.87 8.94
N PRO A 184 13.57 -3.20 9.55
CA PRO A 184 14.79 -2.78 8.85
C PRO A 184 15.55 -3.95 8.23
N ALA A 185 15.55 -5.12 8.90
CA ALA A 185 16.19 -6.33 8.37
C ALA A 185 15.46 -6.82 7.09
N ALA A 186 14.13 -6.79 7.06
CA ALA A 186 13.37 -7.16 5.88
C ALA A 186 13.66 -6.20 4.72
N HIS A 187 13.71 -4.87 4.98
CA HIS A 187 14.09 -3.87 4.00
C HIS A 187 15.49 -4.15 3.41
N SER A 188 16.47 -4.41 4.26
CA SER A 188 17.83 -4.71 3.79
C SER A 188 17.90 -6.00 2.96
N ASN A 189 17.04 -6.95 3.24
CA ASN A 189 17.04 -8.26 2.61
C ASN A 189 16.32 -8.30 1.27
N ILE A 190 15.34 -7.44 1.03
CA ILE A 190 14.46 -7.49 -0.14
C ILE A 190 15.22 -7.36 -1.47
N TYR A 191 16.35 -6.66 -1.46
CA TYR A 191 17.20 -6.48 -2.64
C TYR A 191 17.77 -7.79 -3.19
N LYS A 192 17.86 -8.83 -2.35
CA LYS A 192 18.29 -10.17 -2.76
C LYS A 192 17.24 -10.93 -3.56
N PHE A 193 15.99 -10.50 -3.52
CA PHE A 193 14.88 -11.12 -4.25
C PHE A 193 14.68 -10.54 -5.64
N ILE A 194 15.29 -9.37 -5.91
CA ILE A 194 15.04 -8.57 -7.12
C ILE A 194 16.19 -8.73 -8.10
N ARG A 195 15.86 -8.91 -9.38
CA ARG A 195 16.89 -8.95 -10.44
C ARG A 195 17.53 -7.57 -10.67
N ASN A 196 18.69 -7.57 -11.28
CA ASN A 196 19.31 -6.32 -11.75
C ASN A 196 18.36 -5.56 -12.69
N GLY A 197 18.22 -4.25 -12.48
CA GLY A 197 17.27 -3.42 -13.20
C GLY A 197 15.80 -3.66 -12.85
N GLY A 198 15.53 -4.41 -11.77
CA GLY A 198 14.20 -4.55 -11.19
C GLY A 198 13.81 -3.31 -10.37
N GLY A 199 12.56 -3.29 -9.87
CA GLY A 199 12.00 -2.19 -9.10
C GLY A 199 11.62 -2.58 -7.68
N LEU A 200 11.62 -1.59 -6.79
CA LEU A 200 11.16 -1.71 -5.41
C LEU A 200 10.19 -0.58 -5.10
N CYS A 201 9.07 -0.91 -4.48
CA CYS A 201 8.19 0.03 -3.81
C CYS A 201 8.25 -0.22 -2.30
N GLU A 202 8.72 0.79 -1.56
CA GLU A 202 8.81 0.75 -0.10
C GLU A 202 7.53 1.32 0.50
N LEU A 203 6.83 0.50 1.27
CA LEU A 203 5.61 0.86 2.01
C LEU A 203 5.80 0.68 3.52
N GLY A 204 6.95 0.18 3.92
CA GLY A 204 7.30 -0.01 5.32
C GLY A 204 7.51 1.33 6.02
N PHE A 205 7.01 1.44 7.24
CA PHE A 205 7.28 2.56 8.11
C PHE A 205 8.16 2.10 9.26
N PHE A 206 9.39 2.62 9.29
CA PHE A 206 10.39 2.23 10.29
C PHE A 206 10.39 3.26 11.42
N ILE A 207 10.07 2.82 12.64
CA ILE A 207 10.22 3.60 13.87
C ILE A 207 11.52 3.13 14.51
N ASN A 208 12.50 4.01 14.60
CA ASN A 208 13.76 3.78 15.33
C ASN A 208 13.54 3.96 16.83
#